data_a502e29afab88cc639a234593b1905b5
#
_entry.id   a502e29afab88cc639a234593b1905b5
#
_cell.length_a   1.000
_cell.length_b   1.000
_cell.length_c   1.000
_cell.angle_alpha   90.00
_cell.angle_beta   90.00
_cell.angle_gamma   90.00
#
_symmetry.space_group_name_H-M   'P 1'
#
loop_
_entity.id
_entity.type
_entity.pdbx_description
1 polymer ?
#
loop_
_entity_poly.entity_id
_entity_poly.type
_entity_poly.pdbx_seq_one_letter_code
_entity_poly.pdbx_strand_id
1 'polypeptide(L)'
;MPFIPSIPETLAGRLRWQQDSFHASAELKGNMALDSLFAQFTEQTGQLIIPCSWYPPSDFEQKFGIRYSCFLSSDDKNRSWVDAYLMNLLARAMEKKASDIHITYMGPYAQVAFRRMGLLMEEEPLNGEEGLQLIRGIFQGHFSQSEASFSTHERYDGRIADRKYLPDGLFAVRLHSEPIQSPLIPEPGVCLAMRLLFDATSATGTLHERLSALGFTPQQQDMIHGFTEHSGLTVVSGPTGHGKSTTLKNIMESMAQNVSTRSYWSLEDPPEYTIIGVRQANVFTKASTTSSRKQEFEDALAGLMRSDPDILLIGEIRYRESAESAISAATTGHGVWTTVHANSAIGIINRIHEMGIETSSICGDNVLNGLIYQRLLPILCPECKRPLRNHWKELPRGLRQRLTEVLPRKKNRIFLRGEGCPRCDGMGLIGQKVAAEVIPVTDRKFLELLQQNRLSDARKYWLDEMRGQTHVSHALARIEAGEVDPAIAEERLGVTLDYNRAFQGA
;
A
#
# COMPACT_ATOMS: atom_id res chain seq x y z
N MET A 1 -22.54 -26.00 -20.16
CA MET A 1 -21.78 -25.52 -18.97
C MET A 1 -21.70 -26.70 -18.02
N PRO A 2 -20.57 -27.00 -17.39
CA PRO A 2 -20.53 -28.03 -16.37
C PRO A 2 -21.49 -27.64 -15.23
N PHE A 3 -22.26 -28.60 -14.79
CA PHE A 3 -23.18 -28.39 -13.66
C PHE A 3 -22.39 -28.24 -12.38
N ILE A 4 -22.55 -27.11 -11.67
CA ILE A 4 -21.95 -26.88 -10.35
C ILE A 4 -23.07 -27.07 -9.32
N PRO A 5 -23.00 -28.10 -8.45
CA PRO A 5 -24.04 -28.36 -7.46
C PRO A 5 -24.04 -27.27 -6.40
N SER A 6 -25.23 -26.75 -6.03
CA SER A 6 -25.41 -25.85 -4.90
C SER A 6 -25.33 -26.65 -3.60
N ILE A 7 -24.32 -26.43 -2.78
CA ILE A 7 -24.13 -27.12 -1.50
C ILE A 7 -25.04 -26.47 -0.45
N PRO A 8 -25.95 -27.21 0.20
CA PRO A 8 -26.78 -26.68 1.29
C PRO A 8 -25.93 -26.17 2.47
N GLU A 9 -26.43 -25.15 3.16
CA GLU A 9 -25.76 -24.58 4.35
C GLU A 9 -25.48 -25.60 5.45
N THR A 10 -26.38 -26.57 5.64
CA THR A 10 -26.21 -27.66 6.61
C THR A 10 -24.99 -28.56 6.33
N LEU A 11 -24.46 -28.52 5.12
CA LEU A 11 -23.29 -29.27 4.69
C LEU A 11 -22.06 -28.36 4.47
N ALA A 12 -22.24 -27.04 4.52
CA ALA A 12 -21.17 -26.07 4.34
C ALA A 12 -20.03 -26.31 5.36
N GLY A 13 -18.79 -26.20 4.92
CA GLY A 13 -17.60 -26.45 5.74
C GLY A 13 -17.21 -27.93 5.89
N ARG A 14 -18.09 -28.88 5.57
CA ARG A 14 -17.83 -30.34 5.64
C ARG A 14 -17.98 -31.05 4.30
N LEU A 15 -18.41 -30.31 3.25
CA LEU A 15 -18.55 -30.77 1.87
C LEU A 15 -17.97 -29.72 0.91
N ARG A 16 -17.26 -30.17 -0.11
CA ARG A 16 -16.71 -29.31 -1.18
C ARG A 16 -16.97 -29.96 -2.55
N TRP A 17 -17.17 -29.11 -3.57
CA TRP A 17 -17.18 -29.51 -4.97
C TRP A 17 -15.94 -28.94 -5.65
N GLN A 18 -15.03 -29.81 -6.13
CA GLN A 18 -13.80 -29.39 -6.78
C GLN A 18 -13.37 -30.45 -7.81
N GLN A 19 -12.90 -30.03 -8.98
CA GLN A 19 -12.42 -30.91 -10.05
C GLN A 19 -13.44 -32.03 -10.41
N ASP A 20 -14.71 -31.61 -10.59
CA ASP A 20 -15.85 -32.47 -10.94
C ASP A 20 -16.09 -33.65 -9.97
N SER A 21 -15.72 -33.45 -8.69
CA SER A 21 -15.96 -34.43 -7.62
C SER A 21 -16.35 -33.78 -6.31
N PHE A 22 -17.13 -34.52 -5.50
CA PHE A 22 -17.38 -34.13 -4.11
C PHE A 22 -16.21 -34.58 -3.22
N HIS A 23 -15.86 -33.74 -2.27
CA HIS A 23 -14.95 -34.04 -1.19
C HIS A 23 -15.71 -33.85 0.11
N ALA A 24 -15.84 -34.87 0.91
CA ALA A 24 -16.70 -34.88 2.10
C ALA A 24 -15.93 -35.32 3.35
N SER A 25 -16.21 -34.66 4.48
CA SER A 25 -15.79 -35.17 5.80
C SER A 25 -16.51 -36.48 6.11
N ALA A 26 -15.80 -37.43 6.68
CA ALA A 26 -16.34 -38.76 7.01
C ALA A 26 -17.53 -38.71 8.00
N GLU A 27 -17.68 -37.60 8.74
CA GLU A 27 -18.83 -37.34 9.62
C GLU A 27 -20.15 -37.23 8.87
N LEU A 28 -20.11 -36.92 7.56
CA LEU A 28 -21.32 -36.79 6.74
C LEU A 28 -21.85 -38.14 6.22
N LYS A 29 -21.20 -39.27 6.51
CA LYS A 29 -21.70 -40.57 6.10
C LYS A 29 -23.04 -40.87 6.80
N GLY A 30 -24.08 -41.13 5.96
CA GLY A 30 -25.44 -41.31 6.45
C GLY A 30 -26.19 -40.02 6.82
N ASN A 31 -25.68 -38.86 6.39
CA ASN A 31 -26.38 -37.61 6.57
C ASN A 31 -27.47 -37.40 5.54
N MET A 32 -28.73 -37.27 5.98
CA MET A 32 -29.90 -37.14 5.12
C MET A 32 -29.82 -35.95 4.13
N ALA A 33 -29.22 -34.85 4.52
CA ALA A 33 -29.06 -33.68 3.63
C ALA A 33 -28.04 -33.96 2.52
N LEU A 34 -26.98 -34.73 2.78
CA LEU A 34 -26.03 -35.18 1.79
C LEU A 34 -26.64 -36.19 0.83
N ASP A 35 -27.39 -37.13 1.35
CA ASP A 35 -28.08 -38.13 0.52
C ASP A 35 -29.10 -37.45 -0.41
N SER A 36 -29.84 -36.46 0.07
CA SER A 36 -30.76 -35.63 -0.72
C SER A 36 -30.02 -34.84 -1.82
N LEU A 37 -28.88 -34.25 -1.51
CA LEU A 37 -28.04 -33.53 -2.48
C LEU A 37 -27.52 -34.49 -3.58
N PHE A 38 -27.11 -35.69 -3.20
CA PHE A 38 -26.65 -36.72 -4.14
C PHE A 38 -27.77 -37.21 -5.05
N ALA A 39 -28.99 -37.36 -4.51
CA ALA A 39 -30.16 -37.70 -5.31
C ALA A 39 -30.47 -36.62 -6.35
N GLN A 40 -30.46 -35.35 -5.95
CA GLN A 40 -30.65 -34.21 -6.86
C GLN A 40 -29.54 -34.12 -7.92
N PHE A 41 -28.31 -34.39 -7.56
CA PHE A 41 -27.18 -34.39 -8.49
C PHE A 41 -27.35 -35.51 -9.54
N THR A 42 -27.75 -36.71 -9.11
CA THR A 42 -28.02 -37.82 -10.00
C THR A 42 -29.17 -37.51 -10.96
N GLU A 43 -30.25 -36.90 -10.47
CA GLU A 43 -31.43 -36.53 -11.30
C GLU A 43 -31.06 -35.50 -12.38
N GLN A 44 -30.21 -34.51 -12.02
CA GLN A 44 -29.83 -33.43 -12.92
C GLN A 44 -28.73 -33.80 -13.91
N THR A 45 -27.81 -34.69 -13.53
CA THR A 45 -26.66 -35.06 -14.37
C THR A 45 -26.80 -36.40 -15.06
N GLY A 46 -27.71 -37.25 -14.61
CA GLY A 46 -27.86 -38.66 -15.08
C GLY A 46 -26.71 -39.56 -14.60
N GLN A 47 -25.80 -39.10 -13.74
CA GLN A 47 -24.69 -39.89 -13.21
C GLN A 47 -25.16 -40.79 -12.07
N LEU A 48 -25.14 -42.10 -12.26
CA LEU A 48 -25.50 -43.08 -11.23
C LEU A 48 -24.43 -43.29 -10.18
N ILE A 49 -23.16 -42.98 -10.51
CA ILE A 49 -22.02 -43.05 -9.58
C ILE A 49 -21.56 -41.62 -9.33
N ILE A 50 -21.73 -41.16 -8.09
CA ILE A 50 -21.33 -39.83 -7.69
C ILE A 50 -19.88 -39.86 -7.24
N PRO A 51 -18.97 -39.13 -7.90
CA PRO A 51 -17.58 -39.10 -7.49
C PRO A 51 -17.47 -38.34 -6.16
N CYS A 52 -17.21 -39.07 -5.09
CA CYS A 52 -17.04 -38.47 -3.73
C CYS A 52 -15.85 -39.11 -3.04
N SER A 53 -14.93 -38.25 -2.62
CA SER A 53 -13.76 -38.61 -1.80
C SER A 53 -14.04 -38.30 -0.34
N TRP A 54 -13.84 -39.29 0.53
CA TRP A 54 -14.08 -39.17 1.97
C TRP A 54 -12.80 -38.98 2.72
N TYR A 55 -12.78 -38.02 3.64
CA TYR A 55 -11.62 -37.66 4.45
C TYR A 55 -11.98 -37.78 5.94
N PRO A 56 -11.07 -38.23 6.82
CA PRO A 56 -11.20 -38.01 8.25
C PRO A 56 -11.43 -36.52 8.53
N PRO A 57 -12.19 -36.13 9.58
CA PRO A 57 -12.50 -34.73 9.87
C PRO A 57 -11.27 -33.84 9.91
N SER A 58 -10.21 -34.26 10.60
CA SER A 58 -8.93 -33.56 10.69
C SER A 58 -8.27 -33.33 9.32
N ASP A 59 -8.29 -34.34 8.45
CA ASP A 59 -7.68 -34.29 7.14
C ASP A 59 -8.50 -33.45 6.17
N PHE A 60 -9.84 -33.49 6.31
CA PHE A 60 -10.75 -32.64 5.56
C PHE A 60 -10.54 -31.17 5.91
N GLU A 61 -10.48 -30.86 7.21
CA GLU A 61 -10.19 -29.51 7.69
C GLU A 61 -8.82 -29.02 7.24
N GLN A 62 -7.80 -29.88 7.28
CA GLN A 62 -6.46 -29.54 6.80
C GLN A 62 -6.41 -29.26 5.28
N LYS A 63 -7.19 -29.99 4.49
CA LYS A 63 -7.15 -29.91 3.03
C LYS A 63 -8.11 -28.88 2.43
N PHE A 64 -9.30 -28.72 3.02
CA PHE A 64 -10.40 -27.92 2.47
C PHE A 64 -10.97 -26.91 3.46
N GLY A 65 -10.71 -27.08 4.73
CA GLY A 65 -11.18 -26.21 5.79
C GLY A 65 -10.47 -24.85 5.74
N ILE A 66 -11.18 -23.85 6.17
CA ILE A 66 -10.56 -22.60 6.62
C ILE A 66 -9.68 -23.04 7.79
N ARG A 67 -8.38 -22.77 7.74
CA ARG A 67 -7.43 -23.15 8.82
C ARG A 67 -7.71 -22.32 10.08
N TYR A 68 -8.80 -22.61 10.77
CA TYR A 68 -9.11 -22.00 12.08
C TYR A 68 -8.22 -22.55 13.20
N SER A 69 -7.70 -23.79 13.04
CA SER A 69 -7.06 -24.52 14.13
C SER A 69 -5.60 -24.14 14.41
N CYS A 70 -4.89 -23.48 13.50
CA CYS A 70 -3.47 -23.18 13.73
C CYS A 70 -3.20 -21.92 14.55
N PHE A 71 -4.23 -21.10 14.85
CA PHE A 71 -4.06 -19.83 15.57
C PHE A 71 -4.88 -19.72 16.88
N LEU A 72 -5.65 -20.75 17.22
CA LEU A 72 -6.44 -20.75 18.44
C LEU A 72 -5.66 -21.44 19.55
N SER A 73 -5.17 -20.65 20.53
CA SER A 73 -4.73 -21.19 21.81
C SER A 73 -5.93 -21.77 22.57
N SER A 74 -5.68 -22.66 23.55
CA SER A 74 -6.71 -23.36 24.32
C SER A 74 -7.71 -22.43 25.07
N ASP A 75 -7.42 -21.13 25.15
CA ASP A 75 -8.27 -20.11 25.80
C ASP A 75 -9.31 -19.47 24.86
N ASP A 76 -9.26 -19.77 23.56
CA ASP A 76 -10.06 -19.10 22.53
C ASP A 76 -11.47 -19.70 22.31
N LYS A 77 -11.93 -20.59 23.17
CA LYS A 77 -13.23 -21.27 23.04
C LYS A 77 -14.45 -20.33 23.02
N ASN A 78 -14.28 -19.07 23.35
CA ASN A 78 -15.35 -18.06 23.44
C ASN A 78 -15.32 -16.99 22.32
N ARG A 79 -14.44 -17.09 21.31
CA ARG A 79 -14.43 -16.13 20.20
C ARG A 79 -15.63 -16.34 19.30
N SER A 80 -16.26 -15.23 18.90
CA SER A 80 -17.32 -15.26 17.89
C SER A 80 -16.77 -15.70 16.53
N TRP A 81 -17.64 -16.21 15.66
CA TRP A 81 -17.27 -16.52 14.26
C TRP A 81 -16.60 -15.35 13.57
N VAL A 82 -17.09 -14.11 13.80
CA VAL A 82 -16.53 -12.88 13.24
C VAL A 82 -15.07 -12.70 13.62
N ASP A 83 -14.72 -12.90 14.90
CA ASP A 83 -13.36 -12.76 15.41
C ASP A 83 -12.42 -13.77 14.75
N ALA A 84 -12.85 -15.03 14.72
CA ALA A 84 -12.07 -16.11 14.11
C ALA A 84 -11.87 -15.88 12.61
N TYR A 85 -12.91 -15.46 11.90
CA TYR A 85 -12.82 -15.17 10.48
C TYR A 85 -11.92 -13.96 10.20
N LEU A 86 -12.07 -12.87 10.96
CA LEU A 86 -11.24 -11.68 10.84
C LEU A 86 -9.75 -12.01 11.04
N MET A 87 -9.43 -12.75 12.10
CA MET A 87 -8.05 -13.18 12.38
C MET A 87 -7.47 -14.02 11.23
N ASN A 88 -8.24 -14.96 10.69
CA ASN A 88 -7.84 -15.77 9.55
C ASN A 88 -7.63 -14.91 8.28
N LEU A 89 -8.57 -13.99 8.00
CA LEU A 89 -8.51 -13.09 6.85
C LEU A 89 -7.25 -12.20 6.92
N LEU A 90 -6.95 -11.64 8.09
CA LEU A 90 -5.75 -10.84 8.32
C LEU A 90 -4.47 -11.68 8.16
N ALA A 91 -4.43 -12.89 8.73
CA ALA A 91 -3.29 -13.79 8.60
C ALA A 91 -3.01 -14.19 7.14
N ARG A 92 -4.06 -14.53 6.36
CA ARG A 92 -3.96 -14.82 4.92
C ARG A 92 -3.45 -13.61 4.13
N ALA A 93 -3.96 -12.43 4.44
CA ALA A 93 -3.52 -11.20 3.78
C ALA A 93 -2.04 -10.90 4.08
N MET A 94 -1.58 -11.15 5.31
CA MET A 94 -0.17 -11.01 5.68
C MET A 94 0.72 -12.03 4.97
N GLU A 95 0.33 -13.29 4.94
CA GLU A 95 1.06 -14.35 4.23
C GLU A 95 1.25 -13.98 2.74
N LYS A 96 0.19 -13.45 2.13
CA LYS A 96 0.19 -12.97 0.74
C LYS A 96 0.81 -11.59 0.56
N LYS A 97 1.35 -10.98 1.62
CA LYS A 97 1.95 -9.63 1.62
C LYS A 97 1.04 -8.56 1.04
N ALA A 98 -0.24 -8.63 1.38
CA ALA A 98 -1.22 -7.61 0.99
C ALA A 98 -1.03 -6.33 1.79
N SER A 99 -1.25 -5.19 1.16
CA SER A 99 -1.29 -3.88 1.83
C SER A 99 -2.69 -3.52 2.31
N ASP A 100 -3.71 -3.95 1.57
CA ASP A 100 -5.11 -3.65 1.87
C ASP A 100 -5.99 -4.89 1.57
N ILE A 101 -7.09 -5.00 2.32
CA ILE A 101 -8.18 -5.95 2.08
C ILE A 101 -9.41 -5.13 1.69
N HIS A 102 -10.12 -5.58 0.67
CA HIS A 102 -11.41 -5.00 0.27
C HIS A 102 -12.49 -6.06 0.43
N ILE A 103 -13.58 -5.73 1.13
CA ILE A 103 -14.77 -6.55 1.23
C ILE A 103 -15.93 -5.74 0.69
N THR A 104 -16.51 -6.19 -0.43
CA THR A 104 -17.57 -5.47 -1.12
C THR A 104 -18.85 -6.28 -1.08
N TYR A 105 -19.78 -5.90 -0.20
CA TYR A 105 -21.11 -6.51 -0.07
C TYR A 105 -22.04 -6.01 -1.16
N MET A 106 -22.60 -6.94 -1.94
CA MET A 106 -23.46 -6.64 -3.11
C MET A 106 -24.88 -7.22 -2.95
N GLY A 107 -25.21 -7.82 -1.81
CA GLY A 107 -26.46 -8.51 -1.54
C GLY A 107 -26.28 -10.02 -1.50
N PRO A 108 -26.38 -10.74 -2.64
CA PRO A 108 -26.28 -12.21 -2.66
C PRO A 108 -24.90 -12.73 -2.27
N TYR A 109 -23.87 -11.92 -2.43
CA TYR A 109 -22.49 -12.25 -2.08
C TYR A 109 -21.71 -11.02 -1.60
N ALA A 110 -20.57 -11.27 -0.95
CA ALA A 110 -19.57 -10.26 -0.67
C ALA A 110 -18.25 -10.66 -1.34
N GLN A 111 -17.77 -9.82 -2.25
CA GLN A 111 -16.50 -10.00 -2.92
C GLN A 111 -15.37 -9.65 -1.94
N VAL A 112 -14.37 -10.52 -1.84
CA VAL A 112 -13.15 -10.27 -1.06
C VAL A 112 -12.00 -10.10 -2.04
N ALA A 113 -11.17 -9.08 -1.84
CA ALA A 113 -10.00 -8.86 -2.67
C ALA A 113 -8.83 -8.34 -1.83
N PHE A 114 -7.62 -8.76 -2.17
CA PHE A 114 -6.37 -8.31 -1.55
C PHE A 114 -5.60 -7.41 -2.50
N ARG A 115 -5.12 -6.28 -2.01
CA ARG A 115 -4.19 -5.43 -2.77
C ARG A 115 -2.76 -5.92 -2.54
N ARG A 116 -2.17 -6.50 -3.58
CA ARG A 116 -0.80 -7.04 -3.57
C ARG A 116 0.04 -6.32 -4.61
N MET A 117 1.16 -5.72 -4.20
CA MET A 117 2.04 -4.95 -5.10
C MET A 117 1.29 -3.91 -5.95
N GLY A 118 0.24 -3.30 -5.36
CA GLY A 118 -0.64 -2.32 -5.99
C GLY A 118 -1.71 -2.90 -6.91
N LEU A 119 -1.73 -4.21 -7.18
CA LEU A 119 -2.77 -4.90 -7.93
C LEU A 119 -3.84 -5.44 -6.98
N LEU A 120 -5.11 -5.29 -7.36
CA LEU A 120 -6.22 -5.88 -6.63
C LEU A 120 -6.45 -7.31 -7.15
N MET A 121 -6.32 -8.28 -6.25
CA MET A 121 -6.46 -9.71 -6.56
C MET A 121 -7.69 -10.24 -5.85
N GLU A 122 -8.59 -10.86 -6.60
CA GLU A 122 -9.79 -11.47 -6.05
C GLU A 122 -9.45 -12.73 -5.25
N GLU A 123 -10.15 -12.89 -4.12
CA GLU A 123 -10.14 -14.07 -3.26
C GLU A 123 -11.49 -14.77 -3.34
N GLU A 124 -11.65 -15.91 -2.66
CA GLU A 124 -12.94 -16.58 -2.57
C GLU A 124 -13.98 -15.63 -1.95
N PRO A 125 -15.12 -15.41 -2.63
CA PRO A 125 -16.18 -14.56 -2.10
C PRO A 125 -16.88 -15.23 -0.92
N LEU A 126 -17.46 -14.40 -0.04
CA LEU A 126 -18.40 -14.84 0.97
C LEU A 126 -19.82 -14.86 0.43
N ASN A 127 -20.70 -15.66 1.03
CA ASN A 127 -22.12 -15.42 0.81
C ASN A 127 -22.53 -14.06 1.39
N GLY A 128 -23.65 -13.51 0.93
CA GLY A 128 -24.03 -12.14 1.27
C GLY A 128 -24.30 -11.96 2.77
N GLU A 129 -24.91 -12.92 3.42
CA GLU A 129 -25.23 -12.87 4.85
C GLU A 129 -23.96 -12.89 5.70
N GLU A 130 -23.04 -13.81 5.42
CA GLU A 130 -21.73 -13.87 6.09
C GLU A 130 -20.91 -12.60 5.88
N GLY A 131 -20.89 -12.08 4.64
CA GLY A 131 -20.17 -10.85 4.32
C GLY A 131 -20.70 -9.63 5.08
N LEU A 132 -22.02 -9.46 5.13
CA LEU A 132 -22.64 -8.38 5.88
C LEU A 132 -22.48 -8.56 7.39
N GLN A 133 -22.60 -9.80 7.91
CA GLN A 133 -22.36 -10.11 9.31
C GLN A 133 -20.92 -9.82 9.72
N LEU A 134 -19.94 -10.16 8.86
CA LEU A 134 -18.51 -9.84 9.08
C LEU A 134 -18.30 -8.33 9.18
N ILE A 135 -18.80 -7.56 8.20
CA ILE A 135 -18.67 -6.10 8.21
C ILE A 135 -19.30 -5.49 9.46
N ARG A 136 -20.53 -5.88 9.78
CA ARG A 136 -21.21 -5.42 11.01
C ARG A 136 -20.45 -5.78 12.27
N GLY A 137 -19.97 -7.01 12.39
CA GLY A 137 -19.25 -7.48 13.56
C GLY A 137 -17.91 -6.77 13.76
N ILE A 138 -17.19 -6.45 12.66
CA ILE A 138 -15.97 -5.64 12.72
C ILE A 138 -16.27 -4.26 13.31
N PHE A 139 -17.34 -3.59 12.90
CA PHE A 139 -17.68 -2.26 13.40
C PHE A 139 -18.34 -2.25 14.78
N GLN A 140 -19.11 -3.26 15.16
CA GLN A 140 -19.79 -3.34 16.45
C GLN A 140 -18.96 -3.95 17.56
N GLY A 141 -18.04 -4.87 17.24
CA GLY A 141 -17.29 -5.65 18.26
C GLY A 141 -15.87 -5.14 18.53
N HIS A 142 -15.23 -4.46 17.55
CA HIS A 142 -13.79 -4.18 17.61
C HIS A 142 -13.44 -2.70 17.67
N PHE A 143 -14.45 -1.85 17.72
CA PHE A 143 -14.32 -0.41 17.82
C PHE A 143 -14.45 0.08 19.26
N SER A 144 -13.45 0.80 19.70
CA SER A 144 -13.45 1.44 21.02
C SER A 144 -14.29 2.73 21.10
N GLN A 145 -14.99 3.16 20.03
CA GLN A 145 -15.55 4.52 19.97
C GLN A 145 -16.96 4.69 19.37
N SER A 146 -17.70 3.65 18.98
CA SER A 146 -19.06 3.89 18.50
C SER A 146 -20.12 3.08 19.24
N GLU A 147 -20.97 3.76 19.98
CA GLU A 147 -22.25 3.24 20.50
C GLU A 147 -23.34 3.14 19.38
N ALA A 148 -23.00 3.49 18.13
CA ALA A 148 -23.93 3.52 17.01
C ALA A 148 -24.03 2.13 16.35
N SER A 149 -25.24 1.69 16.07
CA SER A 149 -25.51 0.50 15.26
C SER A 149 -25.01 0.73 13.82
N PHE A 150 -24.23 -0.21 13.29
CA PHE A 150 -23.76 -0.14 11.91
C PHE A 150 -24.92 -0.12 10.91
N SER A 151 -24.89 0.82 9.97
CA SER A 151 -25.84 0.96 8.87
C SER A 151 -25.13 0.92 7.52
N THR A 152 -25.73 0.24 6.52
CA THR A 152 -25.23 0.25 5.14
C THR A 152 -25.41 1.59 4.43
N HIS A 153 -26.15 2.54 5.03
CA HIS A 153 -26.42 3.88 4.50
C HIS A 153 -25.39 4.93 4.94
N GLU A 154 -24.52 4.60 5.88
CA GLU A 154 -23.59 5.54 6.49
C GLU A 154 -22.12 5.15 6.24
N ARG A 155 -21.24 6.16 6.32
CA ARG A 155 -19.80 6.01 6.24
C ARG A 155 -19.22 5.81 7.62
N TYR A 156 -18.28 4.91 7.73
CA TYR A 156 -17.56 4.68 8.98
C TYR A 156 -16.06 4.65 8.73
N ASP A 157 -15.35 5.41 9.56
CA ASP A 157 -13.89 5.33 9.67
C ASP A 157 -13.52 4.70 11.01
N GLY A 158 -12.42 3.93 11.02
CA GLY A 158 -12.01 3.35 12.27
C GLY A 158 -10.66 2.64 12.25
N ARG A 159 -10.33 2.08 13.42
CA ARG A 159 -9.05 1.40 13.62
C ARG A 159 -9.19 0.23 14.58
N ILE A 160 -8.70 -0.93 14.19
CA ILE A 160 -8.47 -2.06 15.09
C ILE A 160 -7.02 -1.93 15.59
N ALA A 161 -6.84 -1.75 16.90
CA ALA A 161 -5.52 -1.65 17.52
C ALA A 161 -5.35 -2.58 18.73
N ASP A 162 -6.41 -3.24 19.18
CA ASP A 162 -6.36 -4.22 20.27
C ASP A 162 -5.65 -5.49 19.76
N ARG A 163 -4.53 -5.82 20.40
CA ARG A 163 -3.67 -6.96 20.04
C ARG A 163 -4.38 -8.31 20.01
N LYS A 164 -5.45 -8.48 20.77
CA LYS A 164 -6.22 -9.73 20.77
C LYS A 164 -6.91 -10.03 19.42
N TYR A 165 -7.11 -9.00 18.57
CA TYR A 165 -7.73 -9.12 17.25
C TYR A 165 -6.73 -8.97 16.10
N LEU A 166 -5.44 -8.89 16.39
CA LEU A 166 -4.38 -8.69 15.40
C LEU A 166 -3.43 -9.88 15.41
N PRO A 167 -3.14 -10.50 14.27
CA PRO A 167 -2.03 -11.44 14.13
C PRO A 167 -0.69 -10.78 14.48
N ASP A 168 0.27 -11.59 14.94
CA ASP A 168 1.63 -11.12 15.16
C ASP A 168 2.21 -10.51 13.87
N GLY A 169 2.84 -9.34 14.02
CA GLY A 169 3.39 -8.58 12.89
C GLY A 169 2.45 -7.49 12.35
N LEU A 170 1.20 -7.39 12.83
CA LEU A 170 0.35 -6.22 12.59
C LEU A 170 0.30 -5.30 13.81
N PHE A 171 0.56 -4.02 13.56
CA PHE A 171 0.42 -2.96 14.57
C PHE A 171 -1.04 -2.52 14.73
N ALA A 172 -1.75 -2.39 13.61
CA ALA A 172 -3.15 -2.00 13.55
C ALA A 172 -3.75 -2.29 12.17
N VAL A 173 -5.08 -2.18 12.07
CA VAL A 173 -5.80 -2.15 10.79
C VAL A 173 -6.64 -0.88 10.75
N ARG A 174 -6.44 -0.04 9.73
CA ARG A 174 -7.30 1.12 9.46
C ARG A 174 -8.47 0.69 8.59
N LEU A 175 -9.67 1.10 8.96
CA LEU A 175 -10.92 0.73 8.32
C LEU A 175 -11.58 1.97 7.72
N HIS A 176 -12.18 1.80 6.55
CA HIS A 176 -13.07 2.77 5.95
C HIS A 176 -14.20 2.03 5.26
N SER A 177 -15.45 2.36 5.57
CA SER A 177 -16.61 1.83 4.87
C SER A 177 -17.33 2.92 4.10
N GLU A 178 -17.72 2.58 2.88
CA GLU A 178 -18.46 3.46 1.97
C GLU A 178 -19.72 2.77 1.49
N PRO A 179 -20.92 3.39 1.62
CA PRO A 179 -22.11 2.93 0.95
C PRO A 179 -21.93 2.92 -0.56
N ILE A 180 -22.34 1.85 -1.22
CA ILE A 180 -22.27 1.72 -2.67
C ILE A 180 -23.63 1.34 -3.25
N GLN A 181 -23.91 1.77 -4.47
CA GLN A 181 -25.09 1.31 -5.17
C GLN A 181 -24.87 -0.11 -5.68
N SER A 182 -25.74 -1.05 -5.29
CA SER A 182 -25.72 -2.41 -5.80
C SER A 182 -26.81 -2.58 -6.86
N PRO A 183 -26.51 -3.13 -8.04
CA PRO A 183 -27.53 -3.46 -9.02
C PRO A 183 -28.34 -4.72 -8.65
N LEU A 184 -27.93 -5.45 -7.60
CA LEU A 184 -28.49 -6.74 -7.22
C LEU A 184 -29.53 -6.68 -6.11
N ILE A 185 -29.55 -5.58 -5.37
CA ILE A 185 -30.49 -5.33 -4.25
C ILE A 185 -30.95 -3.88 -4.27
N PRO A 186 -32.21 -3.61 -3.80
CA PRO A 186 -32.73 -2.24 -3.70
C PRO A 186 -31.98 -1.38 -2.67
N GLU A 187 -31.44 -2.01 -1.63
CA GLU A 187 -30.74 -1.36 -0.54
C GLU A 187 -29.25 -1.12 -0.90
N PRO A 188 -28.60 -0.12 -0.31
CA PRO A 188 -27.18 0.09 -0.54
C PRO A 188 -26.34 -1.14 -0.15
N GLY A 189 -25.44 -1.54 -1.04
CA GLY A 189 -24.30 -2.37 -0.68
C GLY A 189 -23.29 -1.56 0.12
N VAL A 190 -22.21 -2.20 0.54
CA VAL A 190 -21.14 -1.53 1.28
C VAL A 190 -19.77 -2.05 0.83
N CYS A 191 -18.84 -1.12 0.66
CA CYS A 191 -17.42 -1.45 0.45
C CYS A 191 -16.64 -1.14 1.72
N LEU A 192 -16.05 -2.15 2.34
CA LEU A 192 -15.11 -2.01 3.46
C LEU A 192 -13.68 -2.13 2.92
N ALA A 193 -12.89 -1.08 3.07
CA ALA A 193 -11.46 -1.08 2.84
C ALA A 193 -10.71 -1.18 4.18
N MET A 194 -9.80 -2.14 4.28
CA MET A 194 -9.01 -2.41 5.48
C MET A 194 -7.52 -2.28 5.11
N ARG A 195 -6.85 -1.21 5.57
CA ARG A 195 -5.42 -1.03 5.38
C ARG A 195 -4.65 -1.68 6.51
N LEU A 196 -3.73 -2.58 6.15
CA LEU A 196 -2.88 -3.30 7.08
C LEU A 196 -1.68 -2.43 7.47
N LEU A 197 -1.53 -2.17 8.77
CA LEU A 197 -0.42 -1.42 9.34
C LEU A 197 0.49 -2.41 10.07
N PHE A 198 1.67 -2.65 9.51
CA PHE A 198 2.58 -3.68 10.00
C PHE A 198 3.43 -3.20 11.17
N ASP A 199 3.72 -4.11 12.09
CA ASP A 199 4.70 -3.86 13.15
C ASP A 199 6.05 -3.47 12.55
N ALA A 200 6.78 -2.65 13.28
CA ALA A 200 8.15 -2.35 12.92
C ALA A 200 9.03 -3.59 13.08
N THR A 201 9.28 -4.27 11.97
CA THR A 201 10.53 -5.03 11.93
C THR A 201 11.65 -4.01 11.87
N SER A 202 12.54 -4.02 12.87
CA SER A 202 13.75 -3.21 12.86
C SER A 202 14.49 -3.50 11.56
N ALA A 203 14.55 -2.52 10.65
CA ALA A 203 15.37 -2.67 9.48
C ALA A 203 16.83 -2.72 9.96
N THR A 204 17.51 -3.80 9.68
CA THR A 204 18.96 -3.96 9.97
C THR A 204 19.78 -3.32 8.85
N GLY A 205 20.98 -2.89 9.16
CA GLY A 205 21.92 -2.32 8.20
C GLY A 205 21.97 -0.78 8.17
N THR A 206 22.92 -0.29 7.44
CA THR A 206 23.20 1.15 7.23
C THR A 206 22.08 1.81 6.43
N LEU A 207 22.02 3.15 6.45
CA LEU A 207 21.06 3.89 5.62
C LEU A 207 21.19 3.53 4.13
N HIS A 208 22.42 3.41 3.62
CA HIS A 208 22.67 3.04 2.23
C HIS A 208 22.11 1.65 1.89
N GLU A 209 22.30 0.65 2.74
CA GLU A 209 21.73 -0.68 2.53
C GLU A 209 20.21 -0.67 2.52
N ARG A 210 19.59 0.07 3.44
CA ARG A 210 18.12 0.24 3.49
C ARG A 210 17.58 0.93 2.25
N LEU A 211 18.19 2.03 1.82
CA LEU A 211 17.79 2.76 0.61
C LEU A 211 18.05 1.93 -0.66
N SER A 212 19.12 1.15 -0.70
CA SER A 212 19.40 0.20 -1.78
C SER A 212 18.32 -0.88 -1.87
N ALA A 213 17.88 -1.44 -0.74
CA ALA A 213 16.79 -2.41 -0.69
C ALA A 213 15.46 -1.82 -1.21
N LEU A 214 15.18 -0.55 -0.92
CA LEU A 214 14.04 0.19 -1.48
C LEU A 214 14.20 0.49 -2.97
N GLY A 215 15.44 0.46 -3.49
CA GLY A 215 15.76 0.64 -4.89
C GLY A 215 16.27 2.03 -5.28
N PHE A 216 16.69 2.87 -4.36
CA PHE A 216 17.41 4.10 -4.69
C PHE A 216 18.78 3.79 -5.30
N THR A 217 19.19 4.58 -6.30
CA THR A 217 20.54 4.45 -6.89
C THR A 217 21.61 4.90 -5.90
N PRO A 218 22.88 4.42 -6.04
CA PRO A 218 23.96 4.86 -5.15
C PRO A 218 24.07 6.39 -5.03
N GLN A 219 23.99 7.10 -6.15
CA GLN A 219 24.00 8.58 -6.15
C GLN A 219 22.82 9.17 -5.37
N GLN A 220 21.61 8.61 -5.50
CA GLN A 220 20.45 9.06 -4.73
C GLN A 220 20.61 8.74 -3.24
N GLN A 221 21.24 7.62 -2.89
CA GLN A 221 21.54 7.24 -1.50
C GLN A 221 22.49 8.26 -0.84
N ASP A 222 23.55 8.67 -1.55
CA ASP A 222 24.51 9.67 -1.08
C ASP A 222 23.82 11.04 -0.85
N MET A 223 22.96 11.45 -1.80
CA MET A 223 22.19 12.69 -1.65
C MET A 223 21.27 12.62 -0.43
N ILE A 224 20.51 11.53 -0.23
CA ILE A 224 19.62 11.36 0.91
C ILE A 224 20.40 11.30 2.22
N HIS A 225 21.56 10.65 2.22
CA HIS A 225 22.46 10.64 3.38
C HIS A 225 22.87 12.08 3.75
N GLY A 226 23.28 12.90 2.77
CA GLY A 226 23.60 14.30 3.00
C GLY A 226 22.44 15.10 3.62
N PHE A 227 21.18 14.80 3.27
CA PHE A 227 20.02 15.45 3.91
C PHE A 227 19.88 15.10 5.41
N THR A 228 20.41 13.97 5.86
CA THR A 228 20.35 13.56 7.27
C THR A 228 21.39 14.26 8.15
N GLU A 229 22.41 14.86 7.54
CA GLU A 229 23.51 15.50 8.25
C GLU A 229 23.25 16.99 8.56
N HIS A 230 22.30 17.60 7.85
CA HIS A 230 22.00 19.02 7.94
C HIS A 230 20.61 19.29 8.49
N SER A 231 20.46 20.43 9.18
CA SER A 231 19.15 20.99 9.51
C SER A 231 18.48 21.53 8.24
N GLY A 232 17.17 21.78 8.33
CA GLY A 232 16.39 22.26 7.21
C GLY A 232 15.27 21.28 6.82
N LEU A 233 14.48 21.67 5.84
CA LEU A 233 13.28 20.96 5.39
C LEU A 233 13.61 20.00 4.24
N THR A 234 13.34 18.72 4.43
CA THR A 234 13.34 17.71 3.36
C THR A 234 11.92 17.24 3.11
N VAL A 235 11.47 17.31 1.85
CA VAL A 235 10.11 16.97 1.48
C VAL A 235 10.08 15.74 0.58
N VAL A 236 9.33 14.72 0.99
CA VAL A 236 9.09 13.50 0.20
C VAL A 236 7.72 13.55 -0.45
N SER A 237 7.65 13.35 -1.74
CA SER A 237 6.41 13.42 -2.51
C SER A 237 6.18 12.15 -3.34
N GLY A 238 4.96 11.99 -3.78
CA GLY A 238 4.47 10.89 -4.60
C GLY A 238 3.01 10.56 -4.30
N PRO A 239 2.34 9.77 -5.13
CA PRO A 239 0.96 9.38 -4.89
C PRO A 239 0.78 8.55 -3.63
N THR A 240 -0.46 8.40 -3.19
CA THR A 240 -0.80 7.50 -2.08
C THR A 240 -0.44 6.04 -2.42
N GLY A 241 0.12 5.31 -1.46
CA GLY A 241 0.54 3.92 -1.66
C GLY A 241 1.86 3.74 -2.42
N HIS A 242 2.61 4.82 -2.68
CA HIS A 242 3.92 4.74 -3.35
C HIS A 242 5.12 4.79 -2.38
N GLY A 243 4.94 4.34 -1.14
CA GLY A 243 6.02 4.01 -0.20
C GLY A 243 6.68 5.21 0.48
N LYS A 244 6.07 6.40 0.50
CA LYS A 244 6.62 7.59 1.19
C LYS A 244 6.91 7.33 2.66
N SER A 245 5.91 6.80 3.39
CA SER A 245 6.02 6.49 4.81
C SER A 245 7.10 5.42 5.08
N THR A 246 7.23 4.43 4.19
CA THR A 246 8.30 3.41 4.28
C THR A 246 9.69 4.02 4.10
N THR A 247 9.86 4.93 3.14
CA THR A 247 11.12 5.65 2.92
C THR A 247 11.47 6.49 4.15
N LEU A 248 10.52 7.30 4.65
CA LEU A 248 10.72 8.12 5.84
C LEU A 248 11.02 7.30 7.09
N LYS A 249 10.29 6.18 7.29
CA LYS A 249 10.58 5.25 8.39
C LYS A 249 12.04 4.79 8.37
N ASN A 250 12.53 4.29 7.23
CA ASN A 250 13.90 3.80 7.11
C ASN A 250 14.93 4.90 7.37
N ILE A 251 14.69 6.13 6.91
CA ILE A 251 15.56 7.28 7.15
C ILE A 251 15.56 7.65 8.63
N MET A 252 14.38 7.84 9.23
CA MET A 252 14.23 8.25 10.63
C MET A 252 14.82 7.22 11.60
N GLU A 253 14.56 5.93 11.38
CA GLU A 253 15.17 4.86 12.20
C GLU A 253 16.68 4.83 12.08
N SER A 254 17.23 5.00 10.87
CA SER A 254 18.67 5.03 10.67
C SER A 254 19.31 6.23 11.38
N MET A 255 18.69 7.41 11.28
CA MET A 255 19.16 8.61 11.99
C MET A 255 19.14 8.38 13.50
N ALA A 256 18.03 7.88 14.06
CA ALA A 256 17.89 7.66 15.50
C ALA A 256 18.86 6.58 16.04
N GLN A 257 19.18 5.57 15.23
CA GLN A 257 20.15 4.53 15.59
C GLN A 257 21.60 5.04 15.52
N ASN A 258 21.93 5.88 14.53
CA ASN A 258 23.28 6.37 14.32
C ASN A 258 23.65 7.51 15.29
N VAL A 259 22.70 8.37 15.64
CA VAL A 259 22.90 9.54 16.51
C VAL A 259 21.86 9.52 17.64
N SER A 260 22.06 8.64 18.61
CA SER A 260 21.15 8.45 19.76
C SER A 260 21.13 9.63 20.75
N THR A 261 22.01 10.62 20.59
CA THR A 261 22.07 11.83 21.42
C THR A 261 21.10 12.92 20.98
N ARG A 262 20.41 12.77 19.82
CA ARG A 262 19.40 13.69 19.33
C ARG A 262 17.99 13.26 19.72
N SER A 263 17.11 14.25 19.86
CA SER A 263 15.70 14.06 20.17
C SER A 263 14.87 13.95 18.88
N TYR A 264 14.35 12.74 18.60
CA TYR A 264 13.57 12.45 17.40
C TYR A 264 12.09 12.37 17.72
N TRP A 265 11.30 13.13 16.99
CA TRP A 265 9.84 13.16 17.14
C TRP A 265 9.13 13.00 15.79
N SER A 266 7.92 12.46 15.84
CA SER A 266 6.98 12.55 14.72
C SER A 266 5.61 13.04 15.18
N LEU A 267 4.90 13.71 14.27
CA LEU A 267 3.49 14.06 14.37
C LEU A 267 2.76 13.49 13.18
N GLU A 268 1.87 12.55 13.42
CA GLU A 268 1.15 11.80 12.37
C GLU A 268 -0.33 11.67 12.70
N ASP A 269 -1.20 11.54 11.67
CA ASP A 269 -2.65 11.42 11.84
C ASP A 269 -3.25 10.27 11.01
N PRO A 270 -3.29 9.04 11.56
CA PRO A 270 -2.48 8.47 12.65
C PRO A 270 -1.12 7.92 12.14
N PRO A 271 -0.18 7.53 13.02
CA PRO A 271 1.02 6.79 12.65
C PRO A 271 0.72 5.52 11.86
N GLU A 272 1.37 5.34 10.70
CA GLU A 272 1.22 4.13 9.86
C GLU A 272 2.15 2.99 10.30
N TYR A 273 3.27 3.32 10.92
CA TYR A 273 4.29 2.38 11.39
C TYR A 273 4.83 2.81 12.73
N THR A 274 5.28 1.86 13.53
CA THR A 274 6.16 2.18 14.65
C THR A 274 7.56 2.49 14.11
N ILE A 275 8.17 3.61 14.51
CA ILE A 275 9.51 4.05 14.11
C ILE A 275 10.44 3.93 15.32
N ILE A 276 11.36 2.98 15.28
CA ILE A 276 12.24 2.71 16.43
C ILE A 276 13.17 3.90 16.68
N GLY A 277 13.22 4.35 17.94
CA GLY A 277 14.03 5.50 18.35
C GLY A 277 13.36 6.86 18.13
N VAL A 278 12.14 6.91 17.60
CA VAL A 278 11.35 8.13 17.40
C VAL A 278 10.15 8.16 18.35
N ARG A 279 9.93 9.28 19.02
CA ARG A 279 8.74 9.53 19.83
C ARG A 279 7.61 9.96 18.91
N GLN A 280 6.59 9.10 18.75
CA GLN A 280 5.49 9.33 17.81
C GLN A 280 4.28 9.92 18.53
N ALA A 281 3.99 11.19 18.23
CA ALA A 281 2.77 11.87 18.67
C ALA A 281 1.66 11.62 17.64
N ASN A 282 0.46 11.33 18.15
CA ASN A 282 -0.74 11.18 17.36
C ASN A 282 -1.66 12.39 17.56
N VAL A 283 -2.32 12.84 16.50
CA VAL A 283 -3.38 13.83 16.59
C VAL A 283 -4.64 13.15 17.11
N PHE A 284 -4.99 13.38 18.36
CA PHE A 284 -6.20 12.83 18.97
C PHE A 284 -7.39 13.75 18.65
N THR A 285 -8.22 13.36 17.69
CA THR A 285 -9.41 14.11 17.32
C THR A 285 -10.56 13.74 18.26
N LYS A 286 -10.99 14.70 19.08
CA LYS A 286 -12.22 14.57 19.90
C LYS A 286 -13.49 14.93 19.11
N ALA A 287 -13.36 15.48 17.92
CA ALA A 287 -14.46 16.00 17.13
C ALA A 287 -14.44 15.54 15.67
N SER A 288 -15.63 15.40 15.10
CA SER A 288 -15.87 14.83 13.77
C SER A 288 -15.76 15.84 12.59
N THR A 289 -15.41 17.11 12.84
CA THR A 289 -15.38 18.15 11.80
C THR A 289 -13.97 18.43 11.29
N THR A 290 -13.84 18.70 9.99
CA THR A 290 -12.54 19.00 9.33
C THR A 290 -11.84 20.23 9.93
N SER A 291 -12.59 21.24 10.38
CA SER A 291 -12.03 22.45 11.02
C SER A 291 -11.41 22.15 12.38
N SER A 292 -11.97 21.23 13.14
CA SER A 292 -11.41 20.82 14.44
C SER A 292 -10.13 20.00 14.29
N ARG A 293 -10.05 19.11 13.28
CA ARG A 293 -8.84 18.33 12.98
C ARG A 293 -7.64 19.24 12.64
N LYS A 294 -7.88 20.29 11.85
CA LYS A 294 -6.84 21.26 11.50
C LYS A 294 -6.28 21.93 12.76
N GLN A 295 -7.15 22.47 13.63
CA GLN A 295 -6.75 23.14 14.85
C GLN A 295 -6.00 22.19 15.81
N GLU A 296 -6.49 20.96 15.98
CA GLU A 296 -5.85 19.95 16.82
C GLU A 296 -4.45 19.57 16.31
N PHE A 297 -4.26 19.52 14.99
CA PHE A 297 -2.95 19.26 14.39
C PHE A 297 -1.98 20.41 14.68
N GLU A 298 -2.43 21.67 14.55
CA GLU A 298 -1.63 22.88 14.86
C GLU A 298 -1.25 22.94 16.34
N ASP A 299 -2.21 22.69 17.23
CA ASP A 299 -1.97 22.68 18.67
C ASP A 299 -0.99 21.57 19.09
N ALA A 300 -1.13 20.36 18.47
CA ALA A 300 -0.22 19.26 18.69
C ALA A 300 1.21 19.59 18.21
N LEU A 301 1.35 20.21 17.03
CA LEU A 301 2.63 20.62 16.47
C LEU A 301 3.29 21.70 17.33
N ALA A 302 2.52 22.71 17.77
CA ALA A 302 2.99 23.74 18.68
C ALA A 302 3.40 23.16 20.06
N GLY A 303 2.70 22.14 20.54
CA GLY A 303 3.08 21.39 21.73
C GLY A 303 4.39 20.64 21.57
N LEU A 304 4.56 20.00 20.41
CA LEU A 304 5.74 19.21 20.09
C LEU A 304 7.00 20.07 19.96
N MET A 305 6.89 21.26 19.40
CA MET A 305 8.00 22.23 19.34
C MET A 305 8.52 22.66 20.72
N ARG A 306 7.72 22.51 21.78
CA ARG A 306 8.14 22.72 23.17
C ARG A 306 8.75 21.51 23.87
N SER A 307 8.81 20.36 23.15
CA SER A 307 9.35 19.10 23.65
C SER A 307 10.82 18.88 23.29
N ASP A 308 11.53 19.95 22.93
CA ASP A 308 12.96 19.96 22.57
C ASP A 308 13.30 18.93 21.48
N PRO A 309 12.69 19.02 20.29
CA PRO A 309 13.00 18.15 19.17
C PRO A 309 14.26 18.64 18.44
N ASP A 310 15.21 17.77 18.10
CA ASP A 310 16.27 18.07 17.12
C ASP A 310 15.81 17.75 15.70
N ILE A 311 15.12 16.62 15.56
CA ILE A 311 14.62 16.11 14.28
C ILE A 311 13.11 15.85 14.38
N LEU A 312 12.39 16.39 13.44
CA LEU A 312 10.93 16.34 13.40
C LEU A 312 10.43 15.71 12.09
N LEU A 313 9.63 14.67 12.20
CA LEU A 313 8.83 14.13 11.10
C LEU A 313 7.40 14.66 11.20
N ILE A 314 6.99 15.50 10.25
CA ILE A 314 5.60 15.91 10.07
C ILE A 314 4.98 15.01 9.01
N GLY A 315 3.98 14.17 9.37
CA GLY A 315 3.47 13.12 8.50
C GLY A 315 3.06 13.60 7.12
N GLU A 316 2.27 14.68 7.05
CA GLU A 316 1.84 15.26 5.76
C GLU A 316 1.49 16.75 5.89
N ILE A 317 1.98 17.56 4.97
CA ILE A 317 1.56 18.95 4.79
C ILE A 317 0.32 18.97 3.88
N ARG A 318 -0.83 19.31 4.44
CA ARG A 318 -2.11 19.42 3.71
C ARG A 318 -2.63 20.84 3.60
N TYR A 319 -2.26 21.70 4.55
CA TYR A 319 -2.77 23.05 4.72
C TYR A 319 -1.63 24.05 4.86
N ARG A 320 -1.94 25.34 4.62
CA ARG A 320 -1.01 26.45 4.72
C ARG A 320 -0.29 26.48 6.07
N GLU A 321 -1.02 26.34 7.16
CA GLU A 321 -0.51 26.47 8.52
C GLU A 321 0.49 25.36 8.86
N SER A 322 0.24 24.14 8.39
CA SER A 322 1.21 23.04 8.55
C SER A 322 2.49 23.27 7.74
N ALA A 323 2.38 23.93 6.57
CA ALA A 323 3.55 24.32 5.79
C ALA A 323 4.34 25.45 6.48
N GLU A 324 3.66 26.49 7.00
CA GLU A 324 4.28 27.59 7.75
C GLU A 324 5.03 27.08 8.97
N SER A 325 4.41 26.16 9.72
CA SER A 325 5.04 25.56 10.91
C SER A 325 6.26 24.71 10.56
N ALA A 326 6.22 23.93 9.47
CA ALA A 326 7.36 23.15 9.00
C ALA A 326 8.53 24.04 8.56
N ILE A 327 8.24 25.11 7.84
CA ILE A 327 9.24 26.11 7.41
C ILE A 327 9.83 26.84 8.63
N SER A 328 8.99 27.25 9.59
CA SER A 328 9.43 27.90 10.84
C SER A 328 10.38 27.00 11.63
N ALA A 329 10.04 25.72 11.79
CA ALA A 329 10.90 24.75 12.46
C ALA A 329 12.26 24.59 11.74
N ALA A 330 12.25 24.48 10.40
CA ALA A 330 13.47 24.41 9.60
C ALA A 330 14.33 25.68 9.74
N THR A 331 13.71 26.86 9.71
CA THR A 331 14.39 28.15 9.85
C THR A 331 15.03 28.33 11.24
N THR A 332 14.44 27.70 12.26
CA THR A 332 15.00 27.75 13.65
C THR A 332 16.02 26.63 13.91
N GLY A 333 16.48 25.91 12.87
CA GLY A 333 17.63 25.01 12.96
C GLY A 333 17.28 23.52 13.16
N HIS A 334 15.98 23.17 13.16
CA HIS A 334 15.57 21.78 13.26
C HIS A 334 15.73 21.02 11.92
N GLY A 335 16.01 19.73 11.98
CA GLY A 335 15.90 18.85 10.82
C GLY A 335 14.45 18.41 10.62
N VAL A 336 13.79 18.92 9.58
CA VAL A 336 12.36 18.67 9.34
C VAL A 336 12.16 17.75 8.12
N TRP A 337 11.46 16.65 8.33
CA TRP A 337 11.07 15.70 7.28
C TRP A 337 9.55 15.70 7.16
N THR A 338 9.05 15.72 5.93
CA THR A 338 7.59 15.73 5.73
C THR A 338 7.19 15.11 4.39
N THR A 339 5.89 14.92 4.21
CA THR A 339 5.34 14.53 2.91
C THR A 339 4.38 15.59 2.36
N VAL A 340 4.27 15.61 1.03
CA VAL A 340 3.27 16.37 0.30
C VAL A 340 2.84 15.59 -0.95
N HIS A 341 1.64 15.83 -1.44
CA HIS A 341 1.21 15.29 -2.72
C HIS A 341 1.58 16.24 -3.87
N ALA A 342 2.58 15.87 -4.67
CA ALA A 342 2.96 16.54 -5.90
C ALA A 342 3.30 15.51 -6.99
N ASN A 343 3.47 15.95 -8.23
CA ASN A 343 3.69 15.08 -9.40
C ASN A 343 5.16 14.98 -9.85
N SER A 344 6.07 15.71 -9.21
CA SER A 344 7.51 15.67 -9.40
C SER A 344 8.23 16.29 -8.20
N ALA A 345 9.54 16.15 -8.09
CA ALA A 345 10.30 16.76 -7.02
C ALA A 345 10.21 18.29 -7.05
N ILE A 346 10.38 18.91 -8.21
CA ILE A 346 10.21 20.37 -8.35
C ILE A 346 8.74 20.80 -8.17
N GLY A 347 7.79 19.94 -8.55
CA GLY A 347 6.36 20.16 -8.32
C GLY A 347 5.97 20.31 -6.84
N ILE A 348 6.83 19.88 -5.92
CA ILE A 348 6.67 20.12 -4.47
C ILE A 348 6.60 21.64 -4.18
N ILE A 349 7.46 22.41 -4.81
CA ILE A 349 7.51 23.88 -4.63
C ILE A 349 6.21 24.51 -5.12
N ASN A 350 5.73 24.11 -6.31
CA ASN A 350 4.44 24.58 -6.82
C ASN A 350 3.30 24.24 -5.87
N ARG A 351 3.28 23.00 -5.37
CA ARG A 351 2.23 22.54 -4.46
C ARG A 351 2.17 23.33 -3.15
N ILE A 352 3.33 23.67 -2.58
CA ILE A 352 3.39 24.49 -1.37
C ILE A 352 3.02 25.95 -1.69
N HIS A 353 3.41 26.46 -2.86
CA HIS A 353 2.97 27.77 -3.32
C HIS A 353 1.45 27.87 -3.49
N GLU A 354 0.81 26.85 -4.05
CA GLU A 354 -0.66 26.76 -4.16
C GLU A 354 -1.38 26.79 -2.79
N MET A 355 -0.69 26.41 -1.70
CA MET A 355 -1.20 26.54 -0.35
C MET A 355 -1.09 27.99 0.20
N GLY A 356 -0.58 28.93 -0.59
CA GLY A 356 -0.42 30.33 -0.22
C GLY A 356 0.91 30.67 0.44
N ILE A 357 1.92 29.80 0.32
CA ILE A 357 3.29 30.04 0.82
C ILE A 357 4.12 30.67 -0.31
N GLU A 358 4.76 31.77 -0.01
CA GLU A 358 5.68 32.41 -0.96
C GLU A 358 6.91 31.51 -1.21
N THR A 359 7.30 31.35 -2.49
CA THR A 359 8.45 30.53 -2.85
C THR A 359 9.76 31.03 -2.22
N SER A 360 9.88 32.34 -2.00
CA SER A 360 11.00 32.94 -1.26
C SER A 360 11.11 32.47 0.19
N SER A 361 10.00 32.15 0.83
CA SER A 361 9.99 31.67 2.21
C SER A 361 10.48 30.22 2.32
N ILE A 362 10.00 29.33 1.43
CA ILE A 362 10.45 27.93 1.45
C ILE A 362 11.86 27.77 0.89
N CYS A 363 12.23 28.58 -0.11
CA CYS A 363 13.55 28.58 -0.74
C CYS A 363 14.50 29.61 -0.11
N GLY A 364 14.25 30.02 1.13
CA GLY A 364 15.17 30.84 1.92
C GLY A 364 16.49 30.12 2.20
N ASP A 365 17.54 30.89 2.54
CA ASP A 365 18.85 30.34 2.86
C ASP A 365 18.75 29.32 4.02
N ASN A 366 19.27 28.12 3.80
CA ASN A 366 19.26 27.01 4.77
C ASN A 366 17.88 26.52 5.23
N VAL A 367 16.80 26.87 4.52
CA VAL A 367 15.45 26.37 4.82
C VAL A 367 15.22 25.05 4.13
N LEU A 368 15.38 24.99 2.80
CA LEU A 368 15.10 23.80 1.99
C LEU A 368 16.38 22.99 1.78
N ASN A 369 16.40 21.77 2.30
CA ASN A 369 17.54 20.85 2.24
C ASN A 369 17.46 19.91 1.03
N GLY A 370 16.29 19.30 0.81
CA GLY A 370 16.13 18.33 -0.27
C GLY A 370 14.69 18.11 -0.71
N LEU A 371 14.55 17.71 -1.97
CA LEU A 371 13.27 17.35 -2.58
C LEU A 371 13.37 15.93 -3.10
N ILE A 372 12.41 15.08 -2.71
CA ILE A 372 12.32 13.68 -3.14
C ILE A 372 10.94 13.45 -3.74
N TYR A 373 10.89 12.89 -4.95
CA TYR A 373 9.66 12.37 -5.53
C TYR A 373 9.85 10.91 -5.87
N GLN A 374 8.87 10.07 -5.55
CA GLN A 374 8.96 8.63 -5.79
C GLN A 374 7.67 7.99 -6.29
N ARG A 375 7.87 6.96 -7.10
CA ARG A 375 6.86 6.00 -7.56
C ARG A 375 7.34 4.59 -7.25
N LEU A 376 6.42 3.67 -6.95
CA LEU A 376 6.73 2.25 -6.81
C LEU A 376 6.47 1.52 -8.12
N LEU A 377 7.45 0.74 -8.55
CA LEU A 377 7.37 -0.14 -9.70
C LEU A 377 7.43 -1.60 -9.26
N PRO A 378 6.46 -2.44 -9.68
CA PRO A 378 6.52 -3.87 -9.45
C PRO A 378 7.71 -4.52 -10.15
N ILE A 379 8.39 -5.42 -9.45
CA ILE A 379 9.57 -6.14 -9.94
C ILE A 379 9.16 -7.49 -10.50
N LEU A 380 9.61 -7.78 -11.71
CA LEU A 380 9.34 -9.03 -12.41
C LEU A 380 9.93 -10.23 -11.66
N CYS A 381 9.18 -11.32 -11.64
CA CYS A 381 9.70 -12.59 -11.16
C CYS A 381 10.81 -13.09 -12.09
N PRO A 382 12.03 -13.35 -11.58
CA PRO A 382 13.16 -13.75 -12.41
C PRO A 382 12.95 -15.11 -13.09
N GLU A 383 12.11 -15.99 -12.53
CA GLU A 383 11.88 -17.33 -13.06
C GLU A 383 10.87 -17.38 -14.20
N CYS A 384 9.79 -16.59 -14.13
CA CYS A 384 8.72 -16.67 -15.12
C CYS A 384 8.62 -15.46 -16.07
N LYS A 385 9.46 -14.44 -15.90
CA LYS A 385 9.45 -13.28 -16.82
C LYS A 385 9.76 -13.71 -18.27
N ARG A 386 9.09 -13.06 -19.23
CA ARG A 386 9.17 -13.42 -20.66
C ARG A 386 10.05 -12.44 -21.43
N PRO A 387 11.01 -12.89 -22.25
CA PRO A 387 11.86 -11.99 -23.05
C PRO A 387 11.02 -11.19 -24.07
N LEU A 388 11.13 -9.87 -24.05
CA LEU A 388 10.39 -8.97 -24.96
C LEU A 388 10.58 -9.32 -26.44
N ARG A 389 11.80 -9.74 -26.84
CA ARG A 389 12.11 -10.07 -28.24
C ARG A 389 11.15 -11.08 -28.86
N ASN A 390 10.64 -12.03 -28.06
CA ASN A 390 9.74 -13.10 -28.51
C ASN A 390 8.27 -12.64 -28.50
N HIS A 391 7.97 -11.56 -27.75
CA HIS A 391 6.60 -11.07 -27.46
C HIS A 391 6.39 -9.62 -27.96
N TRP A 392 7.27 -9.12 -28.82
CA TRP A 392 7.23 -7.74 -29.29
C TRP A 392 5.88 -7.31 -29.86
N LYS A 393 5.22 -8.22 -30.60
CA LYS A 393 3.93 -7.95 -31.24
C LYS A 393 2.76 -7.87 -30.25
N GLU A 394 2.90 -8.41 -29.05
CA GLU A 394 1.88 -8.36 -28.00
C GLU A 394 1.73 -6.97 -27.39
N LEU A 395 2.80 -6.15 -27.44
CA LEU A 395 2.73 -4.79 -26.92
C LEU A 395 1.87 -3.88 -27.81
N PRO A 396 1.14 -2.91 -27.22
CA PRO A 396 0.45 -1.85 -27.94
C PRO A 396 1.38 -1.10 -28.90
N ARG A 397 0.88 -0.71 -30.07
CA ARG A 397 1.68 -0.02 -31.11
C ARG A 397 2.41 1.22 -30.57
N GLY A 398 1.70 2.06 -29.78
CA GLY A 398 2.28 3.27 -29.20
C GLY A 398 3.46 2.98 -28.26
N LEU A 399 3.33 1.97 -27.39
CA LEU A 399 4.41 1.55 -26.49
C LEU A 399 5.62 1.01 -27.26
N ARG A 400 5.40 0.22 -28.33
CA ARG A 400 6.48 -0.26 -29.20
C ARG A 400 7.26 0.89 -29.85
N GLN A 401 6.55 1.93 -30.32
CA GLN A 401 7.18 3.12 -30.89
C GLN A 401 8.04 3.80 -29.83
N ARG A 402 7.50 4.12 -28.66
CA ARG A 402 8.25 4.77 -27.56
C ARG A 402 9.48 3.97 -27.14
N LEU A 403 9.33 2.65 -26.95
CA LEU A 403 10.47 1.79 -26.60
C LEU A 403 11.56 1.79 -27.68
N THR A 404 11.18 1.86 -28.97
CA THR A 404 12.16 1.95 -30.05
C THR A 404 12.92 3.28 -30.01
N GLU A 405 12.27 4.35 -29.56
CA GLU A 405 12.84 5.68 -29.44
C GLU A 405 13.72 5.86 -28.21
N VAL A 406 13.26 5.38 -27.03
CA VAL A 406 13.99 5.57 -25.75
C VAL A 406 15.03 4.49 -25.47
N LEU A 407 14.86 3.27 -26.00
CA LEU A 407 15.74 2.12 -25.81
C LEU A 407 16.06 1.39 -27.14
N PRO A 408 16.60 2.06 -28.15
CA PRO A 408 16.64 1.56 -29.54
C PRO A 408 17.44 0.27 -29.74
N ARG A 409 18.43 -0.03 -28.89
CA ARG A 409 19.34 -1.18 -29.04
C ARG A 409 19.21 -2.25 -27.96
N LYS A 410 18.17 -2.19 -27.11
CA LYS A 410 18.17 -2.97 -25.85
C LYS A 410 17.05 -4.00 -25.72
N LYS A 411 16.32 -4.33 -26.79
CA LYS A 411 15.20 -5.28 -26.81
C LYS A 411 15.53 -6.66 -26.21
N ASN A 412 16.78 -7.07 -26.27
CA ASN A 412 17.21 -8.38 -25.76
C ASN A 412 17.32 -8.43 -24.22
N ARG A 413 17.35 -7.28 -23.55
CA ARG A 413 17.45 -7.17 -22.09
C ARG A 413 16.13 -6.83 -21.41
N ILE A 414 15.11 -6.49 -22.19
CA ILE A 414 13.78 -6.13 -21.70
C ILE A 414 12.93 -7.39 -21.56
N PHE A 415 12.19 -7.46 -20.47
CA PHE A 415 11.31 -8.57 -20.16
C PHE A 415 9.89 -8.06 -19.88
N LEU A 416 8.92 -8.93 -20.10
CA LEU A 416 7.52 -8.75 -19.79
C LEU A 416 7.13 -9.61 -18.60
N ARG A 417 6.06 -9.24 -17.93
CA ARG A 417 5.44 -10.03 -16.87
C ARG A 417 5.07 -11.41 -17.41
N GLY A 418 5.44 -12.45 -16.69
CA GLY A 418 5.03 -13.82 -16.94
C GLY A 418 3.65 -14.12 -16.38
N GLU A 419 3.13 -15.29 -16.74
CA GLU A 419 1.82 -15.78 -16.25
C GLU A 419 1.83 -16.13 -14.75
N GLY A 420 3.02 -16.27 -14.18
CA GLY A 420 3.24 -16.64 -12.79
C GLY A 420 3.90 -18.00 -12.64
N CYS A 421 4.43 -18.25 -11.45
CA CYS A 421 5.03 -19.53 -11.07
C CYS A 421 4.92 -19.70 -9.55
N PRO A 422 5.27 -20.88 -8.98
CA PRO A 422 5.22 -21.09 -7.52
C PRO A 422 6.05 -20.08 -6.71
N ARG A 423 7.19 -19.59 -7.25
CA ARG A 423 8.03 -18.60 -6.57
C ARG A 423 7.35 -17.26 -6.35
N CYS A 424 6.52 -16.84 -7.28
CA CYS A 424 5.81 -15.56 -7.22
C CYS A 424 4.33 -15.72 -6.88
N ASP A 425 3.92 -16.90 -6.42
CA ASP A 425 2.54 -17.22 -6.07
C ASP A 425 1.55 -16.85 -7.21
N GLY A 426 1.89 -17.27 -8.43
CA GLY A 426 1.09 -17.01 -9.64
C GLY A 426 1.08 -15.56 -10.14
N MET A 427 1.77 -14.62 -9.47
CA MET A 427 1.65 -13.20 -9.79
C MET A 427 2.55 -12.71 -10.94
N GLY A 428 3.62 -13.43 -11.27
CA GLY A 428 4.64 -12.93 -12.21
C GLY A 428 5.50 -11.78 -11.67
N LEU A 429 5.27 -11.36 -10.41
CA LEU A 429 5.90 -10.25 -9.70
C LEU A 429 6.38 -10.72 -8.32
N ILE A 430 7.48 -10.14 -7.80
CA ILE A 430 8.08 -10.56 -6.53
C ILE A 430 8.24 -9.46 -5.48
N GLY A 431 7.98 -8.22 -5.82
CA GLY A 431 8.13 -7.07 -4.92
C GLY A 431 7.99 -5.75 -5.64
N GLN A 432 8.40 -4.68 -4.99
CA GLN A 432 8.36 -3.33 -5.54
C GLN A 432 9.66 -2.59 -5.21
N LYS A 433 10.09 -1.72 -6.13
CA LYS A 433 11.21 -0.79 -5.92
C LYS A 433 10.83 0.61 -6.38
N VAL A 434 11.49 1.62 -5.83
CA VAL A 434 11.23 3.00 -6.19
C VAL A 434 11.80 3.34 -7.58
N ALA A 435 11.10 4.22 -8.29
CA ALA A 435 11.64 5.08 -9.33
C ALA A 435 11.52 6.51 -8.81
N ALA A 436 12.64 7.18 -8.57
CA ALA A 436 12.68 8.41 -7.79
C ALA A 436 13.43 9.55 -8.50
N GLU A 437 13.05 10.77 -8.13
CA GLU A 437 13.81 12.00 -8.31
C GLU A 437 14.33 12.43 -6.94
N VAL A 438 15.60 12.74 -6.83
CA VAL A 438 16.24 13.26 -5.60
C VAL A 438 17.03 14.49 -5.97
N ILE A 439 16.69 15.63 -5.38
CA ILE A 439 17.28 16.93 -5.69
C ILE A 439 17.84 17.55 -4.43
N PRO A 440 19.16 17.67 -4.28
CA PRO A 440 19.77 18.48 -3.24
C PRO A 440 19.61 19.96 -3.58
N VAL A 441 19.16 20.76 -2.61
CA VAL A 441 18.95 22.20 -2.80
C VAL A 441 20.16 22.97 -2.28
N THR A 442 21.33 22.61 -2.79
CA THR A 442 22.64 23.22 -2.42
C THR A 442 23.22 24.13 -3.50
N ASP A 443 22.73 24.01 -4.75
CA ASP A 443 23.18 24.85 -5.86
C ASP A 443 22.48 26.22 -5.84
N ARG A 444 23.28 27.28 -5.78
CA ARG A 444 22.77 28.65 -5.65
C ARG A 444 21.90 29.08 -6.82
N LYS A 445 22.30 28.75 -8.04
CA LYS A 445 21.52 29.13 -9.25
C LYS A 445 20.21 28.36 -9.32
N PHE A 446 20.22 27.09 -8.94
CA PHE A 446 19.00 26.30 -8.83
C PHE A 446 18.04 26.90 -7.80
N LEU A 447 18.55 27.29 -6.62
CA LEU A 447 17.77 27.93 -5.58
C LEU A 447 17.18 29.26 -6.04
N GLU A 448 17.97 30.13 -6.72
CA GLU A 448 17.51 31.41 -7.29
C GLU A 448 16.34 31.20 -8.29
N LEU A 449 16.41 30.15 -9.14
CA LEU A 449 15.34 29.82 -10.08
C LEU A 449 14.05 29.40 -9.35
N LEU A 450 14.18 28.63 -8.26
CA LEU A 450 13.04 28.25 -7.43
C LEU A 450 12.42 29.47 -6.72
N GLN A 451 13.24 30.35 -6.13
CA GLN A 451 12.80 31.59 -5.46
C GLN A 451 12.01 32.50 -6.41
N GLN A 452 12.42 32.57 -7.67
CA GLN A 452 11.76 33.33 -8.73
C GLN A 452 10.53 32.63 -9.32
N ASN A 453 10.15 31.47 -8.80
CA ASN A 453 9.09 30.62 -9.33
C ASN A 453 9.26 30.22 -10.82
N ARG A 454 10.53 30.15 -11.28
CA ARG A 454 10.90 29.75 -12.64
C ARG A 454 11.09 28.23 -12.71
N LEU A 455 10.04 27.49 -12.40
CA LEU A 455 10.12 26.03 -12.19
C LEU A 455 10.53 25.25 -13.45
N SER A 456 10.15 25.70 -14.64
CA SER A 456 10.56 25.09 -15.91
C SER A 456 12.06 25.24 -16.15
N ASP A 457 12.61 26.43 -15.86
CA ASP A 457 14.03 26.70 -15.99
C ASP A 457 14.84 25.96 -14.91
N ALA A 458 14.31 25.90 -13.67
CA ALA A 458 14.90 25.11 -12.61
C ALA A 458 14.96 23.62 -12.98
N ARG A 459 13.89 23.07 -13.62
CA ARG A 459 13.89 21.69 -14.10
C ARG A 459 14.94 21.46 -15.17
N LYS A 460 15.03 22.38 -16.15
CA LYS A 460 16.04 22.29 -17.21
C LYS A 460 17.45 22.35 -16.62
N TYR A 461 17.71 23.31 -15.72
CA TYR A 461 19.00 23.45 -15.06
C TYR A 461 19.38 22.20 -14.26
N TRP A 462 18.43 21.63 -13.50
CA TRP A 462 18.63 20.39 -12.76
C TRP A 462 19.03 19.23 -13.68
N LEU A 463 18.36 19.08 -14.82
CA LEU A 463 18.64 18.00 -15.78
C LEU A 463 19.98 18.17 -16.47
N ASP A 464 20.27 19.37 -16.97
CA ASP A 464 21.40 19.64 -17.86
C ASP A 464 22.70 19.88 -17.07
N GLU A 465 22.66 20.71 -16.03
CA GLU A 465 23.85 21.13 -15.30
C GLU A 465 24.10 20.28 -14.04
N MET A 466 23.05 19.98 -13.26
CA MET A 466 23.16 19.16 -12.05
C MET A 466 23.08 17.65 -12.34
N ARG A 467 22.97 17.25 -13.62
CA ARG A 467 22.87 15.85 -14.08
C ARG A 467 21.74 15.09 -13.38
N GLY A 468 20.59 15.73 -13.22
CA GLY A 468 19.44 15.20 -12.53
C GLY A 468 18.89 13.94 -13.17
N GLN A 469 18.42 13.01 -12.36
CA GLN A 469 17.75 11.79 -12.79
C GLN A 469 16.25 11.89 -12.51
N THR A 470 15.42 11.91 -13.56
CA THR A 470 13.96 11.85 -13.37
C THR A 470 13.51 10.46 -12.98
N HIS A 471 12.32 10.37 -12.36
CA HIS A 471 11.68 9.09 -12.05
C HIS A 471 11.44 8.22 -13.31
N VAL A 472 11.20 8.85 -14.48
CA VAL A 472 11.09 8.13 -15.76
C VAL A 472 12.45 7.59 -16.20
N SER A 473 13.54 8.37 -16.09
CA SER A 473 14.88 7.89 -16.40
C SER A 473 15.31 6.74 -15.49
N HIS A 474 14.96 6.82 -14.20
CA HIS A 474 15.20 5.74 -13.24
C HIS A 474 14.40 4.47 -13.62
N ALA A 475 13.13 4.63 -14.01
CA ALA A 475 12.31 3.51 -14.48
C ALA A 475 12.87 2.88 -15.76
N LEU A 476 13.33 3.68 -16.73
CA LEU A 476 13.98 3.18 -17.95
C LEU A 476 15.23 2.35 -17.64
N ALA A 477 16.05 2.77 -16.69
CA ALA A 477 17.21 1.98 -16.25
C ALA A 477 16.80 0.61 -15.69
N ARG A 478 15.67 0.52 -14.93
CA ARG A 478 15.13 -0.74 -14.43
C ARG A 478 14.55 -1.62 -15.53
N ILE A 479 13.87 -1.02 -16.51
CA ILE A 479 13.36 -1.74 -17.68
C ILE A 479 14.54 -2.34 -18.45
N GLU A 480 15.60 -1.57 -18.66
CA GLU A 480 16.82 -2.02 -19.32
C GLU A 480 17.54 -3.14 -18.55
N ALA A 481 17.52 -3.09 -17.22
CA ALA A 481 18.04 -4.15 -16.36
C ALA A 481 17.15 -5.41 -16.36
N GLY A 482 16.00 -5.37 -17.03
CA GLY A 482 15.04 -6.48 -17.08
C GLY A 482 14.33 -6.74 -15.77
N GLU A 483 14.25 -5.72 -14.92
CA GLU A 483 13.57 -5.78 -13.61
C GLU A 483 12.09 -5.43 -13.69
N VAL A 484 11.68 -4.58 -14.65
CA VAL A 484 10.32 -4.01 -14.73
C VAL A 484 9.75 -4.17 -16.13
N ASP A 485 8.45 -4.50 -16.20
CA ASP A 485 7.69 -4.55 -17.45
C ASP A 485 7.39 -3.13 -17.95
N PRO A 486 7.66 -2.81 -19.22
CA PRO A 486 7.45 -1.47 -19.77
C PRO A 486 5.99 -0.98 -19.70
N ALA A 487 5.02 -1.86 -19.91
CA ALA A 487 3.59 -1.50 -19.88
C ALA A 487 3.15 -1.19 -18.44
N ILE A 488 3.57 -2.02 -17.49
CA ILE A 488 3.33 -1.78 -16.06
C ILE A 488 4.05 -0.51 -15.60
N ALA A 489 5.24 -0.23 -16.14
CA ALA A 489 5.96 0.99 -15.80
C ALA A 489 5.17 2.24 -16.20
N GLU A 490 4.64 2.35 -17.44
CA GLU A 490 3.82 3.49 -17.86
C GLU A 490 2.57 3.66 -16.99
N GLU A 491 1.88 2.56 -16.70
CA GLU A 491 0.72 2.57 -15.82
C GLU A 491 1.07 3.13 -14.44
N ARG A 492 2.15 2.64 -13.84
CA ARG A 492 2.58 3.03 -12.49
C ARG A 492 3.20 4.42 -12.41
N LEU A 493 3.90 4.84 -13.45
CA LEU A 493 4.44 6.19 -13.55
C LEU A 493 3.35 7.24 -13.80
N GLY A 494 2.22 6.85 -14.42
CA GLY A 494 1.16 7.75 -14.83
C GLY A 494 1.58 8.71 -15.96
N VAL A 495 2.69 8.40 -16.62
CA VAL A 495 3.23 9.13 -17.78
C VAL A 495 3.89 8.14 -18.75
N THR A 496 4.04 8.53 -20.00
CA THR A 496 4.70 7.72 -21.02
C THR A 496 6.23 7.68 -20.85
N LEU A 497 6.87 6.62 -21.34
CA LEU A 497 8.33 6.44 -21.19
C LEU A 497 9.17 7.49 -21.94
N ASP A 498 8.60 8.18 -22.92
CA ASP A 498 9.20 9.28 -23.66
C ASP A 498 8.95 10.67 -23.04
N TYR A 499 8.30 10.72 -21.87
CA TYR A 499 7.94 11.96 -21.16
C TYR A 499 9.08 12.98 -21.07
N ASN A 500 10.31 12.52 -20.83
CA ASN A 500 11.47 13.43 -20.73
C ASN A 500 11.81 14.14 -22.05
N ARG A 501 11.46 13.56 -23.20
CA ARG A 501 11.72 14.19 -24.52
C ARG A 501 10.91 15.45 -24.76
N ALA A 502 9.72 15.54 -24.18
CA ALA A 502 8.91 16.74 -24.25
C ALA A 502 9.61 17.98 -23.64
N PHE A 503 10.64 17.77 -22.82
CA PHE A 503 11.42 18.83 -22.18
C PHE A 503 12.83 19.02 -22.74
N GLN A 504 13.28 18.14 -23.67
CA GLN A 504 14.60 18.21 -24.31
C GLN A 504 14.58 18.92 -25.65
N GLY A 505 13.41 19.32 -26.16
CA GLY A 505 13.21 19.88 -27.51
C GLY A 505 12.41 21.17 -27.49
N ALA A 506 12.97 22.23 -26.92
CA ALA A 506 12.53 23.61 -27.15
C ALA A 506 13.76 24.51 -27.25
#